data_f240750c4cd83d1e570ea41f137cb4c4
#
_entry.id   f240750c4cd83d1e570ea41f137cb4c4
#
_cell.length_a   1.000
_cell.length_b   1.000
_cell.length_c   1.000
_cell.angle_alpha   90.00
_cell.angle_beta   90.00
_cell.angle_gamma   90.00
#
_symmetry.space_group_name_H-M   'P 1'
#
loop_
_entity.id
_entity.type
_entity.pdbx_description
1 polymer ?
#
loop_
_entity_poly.entity_id
_entity_poly.type
_entity_poly.pdbx_seq_one_letter_code
_entity_poly.pdbx_strand_id
1 'polypeptide(L)'
;MVKPVDRIIGDFIEAGASYITFHPEASEHVDRSLQLIKAGGAKAGLVFNPATPLDVLKYVMDKVDMILLMSVNPGFGGQKFIPGTLDKLREARALIDASGREIRLEIDGGVNVQNIRQIAEAGADTFVAGSAIFNQPDYKTVILSLIHI
;
A
#
# COMPACT_ATOMS: atom_id res chain seq x y z
N MET A 1 -2.89 5.86 10.56
CA MET A 1 -1.55 5.36 10.93
C MET A 1 -1.41 5.44 12.43
N VAL A 2 -1.02 4.34 13.07
CA VAL A 2 -0.98 4.20 14.54
C VAL A 2 0.28 3.48 14.97
N LYS A 3 0.69 3.72 16.23
CA LYS A 3 1.82 3.05 16.89
C LYS A 3 1.52 2.96 18.39
N PRO A 4 1.74 1.79 19.04
CA PRO A 4 2.09 0.49 18.46
C PRO A 4 0.89 -0.17 17.76
N VAL A 5 1.14 -0.97 16.70
CA VAL A 5 0.09 -1.56 15.88
C VAL A 5 -0.55 -2.81 16.53
N ASP A 6 0.21 -3.64 17.21
CA ASP A 6 -0.23 -4.95 17.72
C ASP A 6 -1.49 -4.88 18.61
N ARG A 7 -1.67 -3.77 19.34
CA ARG A 7 -2.78 -3.61 20.28
C ARG A 7 -4.15 -3.51 19.63
N ILE A 8 -4.20 -3.07 18.37
CA ILE A 8 -5.46 -2.78 17.66
C ILE A 8 -5.74 -3.76 16.52
N ILE A 9 -4.81 -4.67 16.19
CA ILE A 9 -5.00 -5.66 15.11
C ILE A 9 -6.25 -6.50 15.38
N GLY A 10 -6.44 -6.97 16.62
CA GLY A 10 -7.62 -7.74 17.01
C GLY A 10 -8.93 -7.02 16.74
N ASP A 11 -9.03 -5.75 17.12
CA ASP A 11 -10.23 -4.93 16.94
C ASP A 11 -10.59 -4.76 15.46
N PHE A 12 -9.58 -4.60 14.57
CA PHE A 12 -9.80 -4.53 13.14
C PHE A 12 -10.25 -5.87 12.53
N ILE A 13 -9.72 -6.99 13.02
CA ILE A 13 -10.14 -8.33 12.62
C ILE A 13 -11.60 -8.56 13.01
N GLU A 14 -11.96 -8.28 14.27
CA GLU A 14 -13.33 -8.41 14.77
C GLU A 14 -14.32 -7.50 14.02
N ALA A 15 -13.88 -6.32 13.60
CA ALA A 15 -14.65 -5.41 12.76
C ALA A 15 -14.80 -5.88 11.30
N GLY A 16 -14.16 -7.00 10.90
CA GLY A 16 -14.30 -7.61 9.58
C GLY A 16 -13.32 -7.11 8.53
N ALA A 17 -12.16 -6.58 8.91
CA ALA A 17 -11.13 -6.17 7.96
C ALA A 17 -10.62 -7.36 7.13
N SER A 18 -10.69 -7.26 5.80
CA SER A 18 -10.15 -8.28 4.88
C SER A 18 -8.64 -8.17 4.70
N TYR A 19 -8.11 -6.96 4.76
CA TYR A 19 -6.68 -6.64 4.70
C TYR A 19 -6.32 -5.71 5.86
N ILE A 20 -5.19 -5.97 6.49
CA ILE A 20 -4.60 -5.08 7.49
C ILE A 20 -3.16 -4.82 7.08
N THR A 21 -2.84 -3.56 6.85
CA THR A 21 -1.50 -3.11 6.49
C THR A 21 -0.94 -2.19 7.58
N PHE A 22 0.36 -2.26 7.82
CA PHE A 22 1.02 -1.42 8.81
C PHE A 22 2.44 -1.05 8.37
N HIS A 23 2.93 0.07 8.89
CA HIS A 23 4.31 0.49 8.67
C HIS A 23 5.26 -0.37 9.50
N PRO A 24 6.36 -0.87 8.95
CA PRO A 24 7.35 -1.62 9.74
C PRO A 24 7.79 -0.87 11.01
N GLU A 25 7.90 0.45 10.92
CA GLU A 25 8.29 1.32 12.03
C GLU A 25 7.24 1.41 13.16
N ALA A 26 6.03 0.89 12.93
CA ALA A 26 4.95 0.85 13.92
C ALA A 26 4.93 -0.44 14.75
N SER A 27 5.77 -1.42 14.41
CA SER A 27 5.92 -2.70 15.12
C SER A 27 7.36 -2.88 15.60
N GLU A 28 7.54 -3.41 16.81
CA GLU A 28 8.84 -3.84 17.31
C GLU A 28 9.26 -5.19 16.73
N HIS A 29 8.27 -6.01 16.30
CA HIS A 29 8.46 -7.36 15.76
C HIS A 29 7.58 -7.58 14.54
N VAL A 30 8.02 -7.07 13.37
CA VAL A 30 7.27 -7.08 12.12
C VAL A 30 6.74 -8.48 11.75
N ASP A 31 7.59 -9.50 11.85
CA ASP A 31 7.20 -10.89 11.57
C ASP A 31 6.04 -11.36 12.47
N ARG A 32 6.10 -11.07 13.76
CA ARG A 32 5.04 -11.40 14.72
C ARG A 32 3.72 -10.68 14.38
N SER A 33 3.77 -9.39 14.05
CA SER A 33 2.57 -8.63 13.70
C SER A 33 1.91 -9.16 12.42
N LEU A 34 2.69 -9.56 11.40
CA LEU A 34 2.17 -10.21 10.20
C LEU A 34 1.49 -11.56 10.55
N GLN A 35 2.12 -12.38 11.39
CA GLN A 35 1.53 -13.64 11.85
C GLN A 35 0.23 -13.42 12.63
N LEU A 36 0.16 -12.40 13.49
CA LEU A 36 -1.03 -12.06 14.26
C LEU A 36 -2.21 -11.72 13.34
N ILE A 37 -1.99 -10.92 12.30
CA ILE A 37 -3.00 -10.59 11.29
C ILE A 37 -3.49 -11.85 10.58
N LYS A 38 -2.58 -12.69 10.10
CA LYS A 38 -2.91 -13.93 9.38
C LYS A 38 -3.63 -14.94 10.28
N ALA A 39 -3.23 -15.09 11.53
CA ALA A 39 -3.90 -15.96 12.51
C ALA A 39 -5.35 -15.53 12.77
N GLY A 40 -5.63 -14.23 12.67
CA GLY A 40 -6.99 -13.70 12.76
C GLY A 40 -7.82 -13.82 11.49
N GLY A 41 -7.28 -14.41 10.41
CA GLY A 41 -7.99 -14.65 9.14
C GLY A 41 -7.96 -13.49 8.15
N ALA A 42 -7.31 -12.37 8.46
CA ALA A 42 -7.11 -11.26 7.54
C ALA A 42 -5.82 -11.43 6.70
N LYS A 43 -5.78 -10.81 5.53
CA LYS A 43 -4.58 -10.70 4.72
C LYS A 43 -3.67 -9.61 5.28
N ALA A 44 -2.36 -9.87 5.31
CA ALA A 44 -1.37 -9.01 5.94
C ALA A 44 -0.54 -8.24 4.93
N GLY A 45 -0.25 -6.97 5.21
CA GLY A 45 0.61 -6.16 4.33
C GLY A 45 1.50 -5.18 5.07
N LEU A 46 2.50 -4.70 4.35
CA LEU A 46 3.45 -3.70 4.83
C LEU A 46 3.33 -2.40 4.04
N VAL A 47 3.41 -1.28 4.76
CA VAL A 47 3.36 0.08 4.22
C VAL A 47 4.74 0.71 4.30
N PHE A 48 5.22 1.27 3.20
CA PHE A 48 6.53 1.91 3.13
C PHE A 48 6.39 3.40 2.85
N ASN A 49 6.94 4.22 3.73
CA ASN A 49 7.06 5.66 3.50
C ASN A 49 8.00 5.95 2.32
N PRO A 50 7.95 7.15 1.72
CA PRO A 50 8.78 7.46 0.56
C PRO A 50 10.27 7.16 0.75
N ALA A 51 10.83 7.46 1.93
CA ALA A 51 12.23 7.26 2.24
C ALA A 51 12.56 5.89 2.89
N THR A 52 11.57 5.06 3.23
CA THR A 52 11.81 3.75 3.86
C THR A 52 12.24 2.72 2.82
N PRO A 53 13.40 2.06 2.95
CA PRO A 53 13.84 1.02 2.02
C PRO A 53 12.98 -0.25 2.13
N LEU A 54 13.05 -1.11 1.10
CA LEU A 54 12.27 -2.35 1.03
C LEU A 54 12.96 -3.56 1.70
N ASP A 55 14.12 -3.37 2.31
CA ASP A 55 14.97 -4.46 2.84
C ASP A 55 14.27 -5.37 3.85
N VAL A 56 13.29 -4.84 4.61
CA VAL A 56 12.53 -5.63 5.57
C VAL A 56 11.76 -6.78 4.91
N LEU A 57 11.39 -6.66 3.62
CA LEU A 57 10.69 -7.69 2.87
C LEU A 57 11.51 -8.97 2.72
N LYS A 58 12.84 -8.87 2.72
CA LYS A 58 13.75 -10.01 2.50
C LYS A 58 13.44 -11.23 3.37
N TYR A 59 12.99 -11.03 4.59
CA TYR A 59 12.78 -12.11 5.56
C TYR A 59 11.31 -12.34 5.94
N VAL A 60 10.37 -11.61 5.32
CA VAL A 60 8.93 -11.71 5.63
C VAL A 60 8.04 -11.84 4.39
N MET A 61 8.64 -11.93 3.20
CA MET A 61 7.92 -11.97 1.91
C MET A 61 6.91 -13.11 1.84
N ASP A 62 7.17 -14.22 2.54
CA ASP A 62 6.28 -15.38 2.63
C ASP A 62 4.97 -15.12 3.41
N LYS A 63 4.92 -14.05 4.19
CA LYS A 63 3.79 -13.67 5.05
C LYS A 63 3.03 -12.45 4.54
N VAL A 64 3.53 -11.81 3.48
CA VAL A 64 2.97 -10.57 2.93
C VAL A 64 2.01 -10.90 1.80
N ASP A 65 0.80 -10.34 1.87
CA ASP A 65 -0.24 -10.43 0.83
C ASP A 65 -0.41 -9.09 0.08
N MET A 66 0.15 -7.99 0.63
CA MET A 66 0.09 -6.66 0.03
C MET A 66 1.31 -5.82 0.43
N ILE A 67 1.87 -5.11 -0.54
CA ILE A 67 2.88 -4.07 -0.32
C ILE A 67 2.26 -2.74 -0.74
N LEU A 68 2.15 -1.80 0.20
CA LEU A 68 1.68 -0.44 -0.06
C LEU A 68 2.86 0.53 -0.05
N LEU A 69 3.06 1.26 -1.13
CA LEU A 69 4.03 2.34 -1.20
C LEU A 69 3.33 3.69 -1.04
N MET A 70 3.79 4.49 -0.09
CA MET A 70 3.37 5.87 0.04
C MET A 70 4.13 6.72 -0.99
N SER A 71 3.40 7.41 -1.84
CA SER A 71 3.95 8.36 -2.82
C SER A 71 3.82 9.83 -2.37
N VAL A 72 3.47 10.03 -1.12
CA VAL A 72 3.49 11.29 -0.38
C VAL A 72 3.94 11.00 1.06
N ASN A 73 4.39 12.00 1.79
CA ASN A 73 4.60 11.82 3.23
C ASN A 73 3.24 11.73 3.95
N PRO A 74 3.00 10.68 4.76
CA PRO A 74 1.72 10.53 5.45
C PRO A 74 1.48 11.68 6.44
N GLY A 75 0.21 12.11 6.55
CA GLY A 75 -0.20 13.15 7.49
C GLY A 75 -1.41 13.97 7.05
N PHE A 76 -1.54 14.29 5.75
CA PHE A 76 -2.68 15.04 5.20
C PHE A 76 -2.90 14.72 3.73
N GLY A 77 -4.12 14.92 3.25
CA GLY A 77 -4.50 14.68 1.85
C GLY A 77 -4.09 15.82 0.90
N GLY A 78 -4.28 15.60 -0.41
CA GLY A 78 -4.06 16.62 -1.44
C GLY A 78 -2.60 16.92 -1.78
N GLN A 79 -1.66 16.11 -1.32
CA GLN A 79 -0.24 16.25 -1.63
C GLN A 79 0.06 15.81 -3.08
N LYS A 80 1.15 16.35 -3.64
CA LYS A 80 1.64 15.95 -4.96
C LYS A 80 2.42 14.64 -4.88
N PHE A 81 2.23 13.79 -5.89
CA PHE A 81 2.99 12.56 -6.08
C PHE A 81 4.50 12.82 -6.11
N ILE A 82 5.26 12.03 -5.37
CA ILE A 82 6.73 12.08 -5.32
C ILE A 82 7.28 11.22 -6.49
N PRO A 83 7.92 11.82 -7.51
CA PRO A 83 8.33 11.09 -8.73
C PRO A 83 9.26 9.90 -8.48
N GLY A 84 10.16 9.99 -7.49
CA GLY A 84 11.09 8.90 -7.13
C GLY A 84 10.38 7.61 -6.68
N THR A 85 9.09 7.67 -6.33
CA THR A 85 8.30 6.48 -6.00
C THR A 85 8.11 5.53 -7.19
N LEU A 86 8.22 6.02 -8.43
CA LEU A 86 8.16 5.17 -9.63
C LEU A 86 9.30 4.15 -9.67
N ASP A 87 10.51 4.53 -9.29
CA ASP A 87 11.64 3.61 -9.24
C ASP A 87 11.45 2.58 -8.12
N LYS A 88 10.93 3.02 -6.98
CA LYS A 88 10.59 2.12 -5.86
C LYS A 88 9.46 1.14 -6.21
N LEU A 89 8.47 1.56 -7.03
CA LEU A 89 7.45 0.65 -7.57
C LEU A 89 8.08 -0.45 -8.43
N ARG A 90 9.00 -0.09 -9.33
CA ARG A 90 9.73 -1.07 -10.17
C ARG A 90 10.53 -2.06 -9.32
N GLU A 91 11.22 -1.56 -8.29
CA GLU A 91 11.95 -2.40 -7.34
C GLU A 91 11.01 -3.36 -6.60
N ALA A 92 9.89 -2.86 -6.05
CA ALA A 92 8.91 -3.68 -5.35
C ALA A 92 8.29 -4.74 -6.28
N ARG A 93 7.96 -4.39 -7.51
CA ARG A 93 7.43 -5.31 -8.51
C ARG A 93 8.43 -6.41 -8.82
N ALA A 94 9.69 -6.07 -9.03
CA ALA A 94 10.74 -7.05 -9.27
C ALA A 94 10.91 -8.03 -8.10
N LEU A 95 10.80 -7.56 -6.84
CA LEU A 95 10.84 -8.42 -5.65
C LEU A 95 9.62 -9.36 -5.61
N ILE A 96 8.42 -8.87 -5.92
CA ILE A 96 7.20 -9.68 -5.97
C ILE A 96 7.34 -10.77 -7.04
N ASP A 97 7.72 -10.39 -8.25
CA ASP A 97 7.86 -11.32 -9.39
C ASP A 97 8.91 -12.40 -9.09
N ALA A 98 10.05 -12.01 -8.51
CA ALA A 98 11.10 -12.95 -8.11
C ALA A 98 10.65 -13.91 -6.99
N SER A 99 9.68 -13.50 -6.15
CA SER A 99 9.14 -14.35 -5.08
C SER A 99 8.22 -15.47 -5.60
N GLY A 100 7.68 -15.33 -6.82
CA GLY A 100 6.68 -16.23 -7.39
C GLY A 100 5.33 -16.21 -6.65
N ARG A 101 5.05 -15.20 -5.82
CA ARG A 101 3.85 -15.09 -4.99
C ARG A 101 2.86 -14.09 -5.55
N GLU A 102 1.59 -14.31 -5.29
CA GLU A 102 0.52 -13.35 -5.58
C GLU A 102 0.46 -12.30 -4.44
N ILE A 103 1.17 -11.19 -4.61
CA ILE A 103 1.20 -10.06 -3.68
C ILE A 103 0.72 -8.82 -4.42
N ARG A 104 -0.28 -8.13 -3.87
CA ARG A 104 -0.74 -6.86 -4.44
C ARG A 104 0.30 -5.77 -4.20
N LEU A 105 0.52 -4.94 -5.22
CA LEU A 105 1.36 -3.75 -5.13
C LEU A 105 0.47 -2.51 -5.19
N GLU A 106 0.24 -1.92 -4.04
CA GLU A 106 -0.62 -0.76 -3.85
C GLU A 106 0.18 0.53 -3.77
N ILE A 107 -0.41 1.61 -4.25
CA ILE A 107 0.14 2.97 -4.20
C ILE A 107 -0.87 3.93 -3.59
N ASP A 108 -0.43 4.75 -2.66
CA ASP A 108 -1.25 5.83 -2.06
C ASP A 108 -0.47 7.16 -2.03
N GLY A 109 -1.09 8.19 -2.59
CA GLY A 109 -0.63 9.57 -2.53
C GLY A 109 -0.52 10.25 -3.89
N GLY A 110 -1.36 11.25 -4.15
CA GLY A 110 -1.32 12.09 -5.34
C GLY A 110 -1.63 11.38 -6.66
N VAL A 111 -2.24 10.19 -6.61
CA VAL A 111 -2.71 9.45 -7.79
C VAL A 111 -3.87 10.20 -8.44
N ASN A 112 -3.82 10.36 -9.76
CA ASN A 112 -4.84 11.06 -10.55
C ASN A 112 -4.83 10.56 -12.01
N VAL A 113 -5.77 11.03 -12.83
CA VAL A 113 -5.92 10.60 -14.22
C VAL A 113 -4.71 10.89 -15.12
N GLN A 114 -3.87 11.88 -14.76
CA GLN A 114 -2.69 12.24 -15.55
C GLN A 114 -1.49 11.31 -15.29
N ASN A 115 -1.40 10.71 -14.10
CA ASN A 115 -0.23 9.93 -13.70
C ASN A 115 -0.50 8.43 -13.50
N ILE A 116 -1.78 8.01 -13.38
CA ILE A 116 -2.13 6.63 -13.05
C ILE A 116 -1.59 5.60 -14.05
N ARG A 117 -1.58 5.92 -15.36
CA ARG A 117 -1.00 5.04 -16.40
C ARG A 117 0.49 4.78 -16.13
N GLN A 118 1.27 5.84 -15.90
CA GLN A 118 2.70 5.73 -15.60
C GLN A 118 2.97 4.94 -14.32
N ILE A 119 2.11 5.09 -13.33
CA ILE A 119 2.18 4.36 -12.06
C ILE A 119 1.89 2.87 -12.28
N ALA A 120 0.88 2.54 -13.08
CA ALA A 120 0.56 1.15 -13.44
C ALA A 120 1.71 0.50 -14.25
N GLU A 121 2.26 1.21 -15.23
CA GLU A 121 3.44 0.76 -16.00
C GLU A 121 4.69 0.55 -15.14
N ALA A 122 4.81 1.27 -14.02
CA ALA A 122 5.87 1.07 -13.03
C ALA A 122 5.64 -0.17 -12.14
N GLY A 123 4.46 -0.83 -12.23
CA GLY A 123 4.18 -2.11 -11.60
C GLY A 123 3.06 -2.12 -10.56
N ALA A 124 2.44 -0.98 -10.23
CA ALA A 124 1.29 -0.96 -9.33
C ALA A 124 0.06 -1.65 -9.97
N ASP A 125 -0.67 -2.43 -9.17
CA ASP A 125 -1.92 -3.09 -9.57
C ASP A 125 -3.12 -2.64 -8.72
N THR A 126 -2.87 -1.90 -7.65
CA THR A 126 -3.89 -1.40 -6.71
C THR A 126 -3.62 0.09 -6.43
N PHE A 127 -4.67 0.92 -6.47
CA PHE A 127 -4.51 2.37 -6.43
C PHE A 127 -5.45 3.00 -5.41
N VAL A 128 -4.95 3.93 -4.61
CA VAL A 128 -5.75 4.78 -3.73
C VAL A 128 -5.83 6.19 -4.34
N ALA A 129 -7.04 6.64 -4.61
CA ALA A 129 -7.32 7.96 -5.15
C ALA A 129 -8.41 8.64 -4.30
N GLY A 130 -8.01 9.52 -3.41
CA GLY A 130 -8.92 10.29 -2.55
C GLY A 130 -9.31 11.62 -3.18
N SER A 131 -8.49 12.65 -3.01
CA SER A 131 -8.79 14.02 -3.49
C SER A 131 -9.03 14.10 -5.00
N ALA A 132 -8.42 13.23 -5.79
CA ALA A 132 -8.65 13.17 -7.24
C ALA A 132 -10.10 12.81 -7.59
N ILE A 133 -10.80 12.06 -6.74
CA ILE A 133 -12.20 11.68 -6.91
C ILE A 133 -13.11 12.65 -6.15
N PHE A 134 -12.90 12.79 -4.84
CA PHE A 134 -13.85 13.49 -3.95
C PHE A 134 -13.88 15.01 -4.13
N ASN A 135 -12.88 15.62 -4.75
CA ASN A 135 -12.88 17.02 -5.10
C ASN A 135 -13.56 17.32 -6.46
N GLN A 136 -14.15 16.32 -7.11
CA GLN A 136 -14.84 16.47 -8.39
C GLN A 136 -16.36 16.42 -8.22
N PRO A 137 -17.12 17.12 -9.07
CA PRO A 137 -18.60 17.10 -8.99
C PRO A 137 -19.21 15.77 -9.48
N ASP A 138 -18.51 15.04 -10.33
CA ASP A 138 -18.95 13.74 -10.89
C ASP A 138 -17.92 12.64 -10.63
N TYR A 139 -18.13 11.89 -9.56
CA TYR A 139 -17.27 10.79 -9.16
C TYR A 139 -17.22 9.65 -10.18
N LYS A 140 -18.37 9.34 -10.83
CA LYS A 140 -18.46 8.25 -11.79
C LYS A 140 -17.54 8.49 -12.98
N THR A 141 -17.60 9.68 -13.57
CA THR A 141 -16.74 10.04 -14.71
C THR A 141 -15.25 9.97 -14.34
N VAL A 142 -14.87 10.43 -13.16
CA VAL A 142 -13.46 10.38 -12.71
C VAL A 142 -13.02 8.94 -12.48
N ILE A 143 -13.83 8.12 -11.81
CA ILE A 143 -13.52 6.70 -11.58
C ILE A 143 -13.36 5.97 -12.91
N LEU A 144 -14.28 6.18 -13.87
CA LEU A 144 -14.16 5.59 -15.20
C LEU A 144 -12.87 6.01 -15.91
N SER A 145 -12.46 7.27 -15.76
CA SER A 145 -11.19 7.76 -16.33
C SER A 145 -9.96 7.14 -15.66
N LEU A 146 -10.06 6.76 -14.38
CA LEU A 146 -8.96 6.12 -13.66
C LEU A 146 -8.83 4.63 -14.00
N ILE A 147 -9.93 3.91 -14.25
CA ILE A 147 -9.88 2.46 -14.53
C ILE A 147 -9.66 2.13 -16.00
N HIS A 148 -9.85 3.07 -16.92
CA HIS A 148 -9.60 2.91 -18.37
C HIS A 148 -8.22 3.49 -18.76
N ILE A 149 -7.14 2.93 -18.19
CA ILE A 149 -5.76 3.36 -18.39
C ILE A 149 -4.99 2.51 -19.41
#